data_1714e0273ae72ddc30de1790511c7457
#
_entry.id   1714e0273ae72ddc30de1790511c7457
#
_cell.length_a   1.000
_cell.length_b   1.000
_cell.length_c   1.000
_cell.angle_alpha   90.00
_cell.angle_beta   90.00
_cell.angle_gamma   90.00
#
_symmetry.space_group_name_H-M   'P 1'
#
loop_
_entity.id
_entity.type
_entity.pdbx_description
1 polymer ?
#
loop_
_entity_poly.entity_id
_entity_poly.type
_entity_poly.pdbx_seq_one_letter_code
_entity_poly.pdbx_strand_id
1 'polypeptide(L)'
;KKWMKILNEDVKKFLIKPLNKKWGFCNYEKKYVALNVELIKRTPFEIEYVILHELAHLKYPNHGKGFYNYVEKYMPNYRNAEKMLNAKHHY
;
A
#
# COMPACT_ATOMS: atom_id res chain seq x y z
N LYS A 1 9.82 0.72 10.60
CA LYS A 1 8.41 0.45 10.31
C LYS A 1 8.17 -1.03 10.18
N LYS A 2 7.02 -1.47 10.66
CA LYS A 2 6.66 -2.88 10.71
C LYS A 2 6.74 -3.56 9.34
N TRP A 3 6.05 -3.01 8.35
CA TRP A 3 5.99 -3.64 7.04
C TRP A 3 7.30 -3.54 6.28
N MET A 4 8.02 -2.43 6.45
CA MET A 4 9.31 -2.28 5.82
C MET A 4 10.30 -3.34 6.31
N LYS A 5 10.26 -3.64 7.61
CA LYS A 5 11.11 -4.66 8.21
C LYS A 5 10.73 -6.06 7.72
N ILE A 6 9.43 -6.34 7.66
CA ILE A 6 8.93 -7.64 7.21
C ILE A 6 9.25 -7.89 5.75
N LEU A 7 9.06 -6.89 4.90
CA LEU A 7 9.29 -7.01 3.46
C LEU A 7 10.72 -6.80 3.06
N ASN A 8 11.55 -6.35 4.00
CA ASN A 8 12.96 -6.06 3.75
C ASN A 8 13.15 -5.06 2.60
N GLU A 9 12.26 -4.07 2.55
CA GLU A 9 12.32 -3.02 1.54
C GLU A 9 12.93 -1.76 2.13
N ASP A 10 13.67 -1.02 1.31
CA ASP A 10 14.34 0.19 1.72
C ASP A 10 13.52 1.41 1.29
N VAL A 11 12.78 1.97 2.23
CA VAL A 11 11.97 3.15 1.99
C VAL A 11 12.66 4.35 2.60
N LYS A 12 12.96 5.35 1.78
CA LYS A 12 13.65 6.54 2.24
C LYS A 12 12.72 7.55 2.89
N LYS A 13 11.43 7.51 2.55
CA LYS A 13 10.52 8.53 3.05
C LYS A 13 9.09 8.02 3.08
N PHE A 14 8.41 8.29 4.18
CA PHE A 14 6.97 8.08 4.30
C PHE A 14 6.31 9.44 4.47
N LEU A 15 5.29 9.72 3.67
CA LEU A 15 4.54 10.97 3.73
C LEU A 15 3.08 10.67 3.99
N ILE A 16 2.43 11.55 4.76
CA ILE A 16 0.99 11.49 4.95
C ILE A 16 0.44 12.84 4.53
N LYS A 17 -0.42 12.83 3.50
CA LYS A 17 -0.93 14.07 2.94
C LYS A 17 -2.24 13.81 2.22
N PRO A 18 -3.01 14.85 1.89
CA PRO A 18 -4.22 14.67 1.07
C PRO A 18 -3.83 14.16 -0.30
N LEU A 19 -4.50 13.11 -0.76
CA LEU A 19 -4.33 12.59 -2.10
C LEU A 19 -5.67 12.61 -2.80
N ASN A 20 -5.67 12.94 -4.09
CA ASN A 20 -6.88 13.04 -4.86
C ASN A 20 -7.22 11.68 -5.47
N LYS A 21 -8.34 11.08 -5.03
CA LYS A 21 -8.86 9.81 -5.56
C LYS A 21 -7.92 8.63 -5.41
N LYS A 22 -7.02 8.68 -4.42
CA LYS A 22 -6.09 7.59 -4.15
C LYS A 22 -5.96 7.37 -2.64
N TRP A 23 -5.68 6.13 -2.25
CA TRP A 23 -5.37 5.83 -0.87
C TRP A 23 -3.87 5.90 -0.60
N GLY A 24 -3.05 5.67 -1.63
CA GLY A 24 -1.61 5.73 -1.47
C GLY A 24 -0.92 5.93 -2.81
N PHE A 25 0.36 6.22 -2.72
CA PHE A 25 1.19 6.45 -3.89
C PHE A 25 2.62 5.99 -3.59
N CYS A 26 3.27 5.36 -4.55
CA CYS A 26 4.64 4.90 -4.40
C CYS A 26 5.48 5.42 -5.55
N ASN A 27 6.61 6.04 -5.22
CA ASN A 27 7.61 6.41 -6.22
C ASN A 27 8.79 5.45 -6.02
N TYR A 28 8.85 4.42 -6.85
CA TYR A 28 9.86 3.38 -6.68
C TYR A 28 11.25 3.85 -7.10
N GLU A 29 11.35 4.89 -7.91
CA GLU A 29 12.65 5.44 -8.29
C GLU A 29 13.28 6.21 -7.14
N LYS A 30 12.50 7.00 -6.44
CA LYS A 30 12.96 7.80 -5.32
C LYS A 30 12.77 7.11 -3.98
N LYS A 31 12.17 5.91 -3.98
CA LYS A 31 12.01 5.11 -2.78
C LYS A 31 11.19 5.79 -1.70
N TYR A 32 10.08 6.45 -2.07
CA TYR A 32 9.19 7.02 -1.08
C TYR A 32 7.76 6.56 -1.29
N VAL A 33 7.00 6.58 -0.19
CA VAL A 33 5.60 6.18 -0.18
C VAL A 33 4.80 7.33 0.43
N ALA A 34 3.69 7.68 -0.18
CA ALA A 34 2.75 8.66 0.36
C ALA A 34 1.43 7.96 0.65
N LEU A 35 0.83 8.29 1.78
CA LEU A 35 -0.45 7.73 2.19
C LEU A 35 -1.46 8.86 2.33
N ASN A 36 -2.71 8.58 1.95
CA ASN A 36 -3.77 9.56 2.07
C ASN A 36 -4.11 9.77 3.55
N VAL A 37 -4.19 11.04 3.95
CA VAL A 37 -4.50 11.38 5.34
C VAL A 37 -5.87 10.81 5.75
N GLU A 38 -6.79 10.59 4.81
CA GLU A 38 -8.09 10.01 5.12
C GLU A 38 -8.01 8.56 5.60
N LEU A 39 -6.87 7.90 5.41
CA LEU A 39 -6.68 6.55 5.92
C LEU A 39 -6.81 6.46 7.43
N ILE A 40 -6.60 7.57 8.14
CA ILE A 40 -6.71 7.58 9.59
C ILE A 40 -8.12 7.19 10.05
N LYS A 41 -9.10 7.35 9.17
CA LYS A 41 -10.50 7.01 9.46
C LYS A 41 -10.86 5.57 9.12
N ARG A 42 -9.91 4.81 8.56
CA ARG A 42 -10.17 3.44 8.16
C ARG A 42 -9.68 2.46 9.21
N THR A 43 -10.08 1.21 9.08
CA THR A 43 -9.67 0.17 10.04
C THR A 43 -8.19 -0.14 9.90
N PRO A 44 -7.56 -0.68 10.96
CA PRO A 44 -6.15 -1.09 10.84
C PRO A 44 -5.90 -2.09 9.70
N PHE A 45 -6.86 -2.98 9.45
CA PHE A 45 -6.78 -3.95 8.37
C PHE A 45 -6.62 -3.25 7.01
N GLU A 46 -7.44 -2.23 6.77
CA GLU A 46 -7.38 -1.47 5.52
C GLU A 46 -6.10 -0.65 5.42
N ILE A 47 -5.68 -0.04 6.52
CA ILE A 47 -4.46 0.75 6.55
C ILE A 47 -3.25 -0.14 6.24
N GLU A 48 -3.20 -1.32 6.84
CA GLU A 48 -2.10 -2.24 6.59
C GLU A 48 -2.07 -2.69 5.14
N TYR A 49 -3.23 -2.89 4.53
CA TYR A 49 -3.26 -3.26 3.12
C TYR A 49 -2.67 -2.17 2.24
N VAL A 50 -3.02 -0.91 2.49
CA VAL A 50 -2.49 0.19 1.67
C VAL A 50 -0.98 0.28 1.82
N ILE A 51 -0.48 0.16 3.05
CA ILE A 51 0.96 0.18 3.29
C ILE A 51 1.64 -0.95 2.54
N LEU A 52 1.11 -2.16 2.65
CA LEU A 52 1.66 -3.33 1.96
C LEU A 52 1.62 -3.16 0.45
N HIS A 53 0.51 -2.64 -0.07
CA HIS A 53 0.33 -2.40 -1.49
C HIS A 53 1.43 -1.48 -2.03
N GLU A 54 1.65 -0.36 -1.34
CA GLU A 54 2.64 0.61 -1.81
C GLU A 54 4.07 0.10 -1.63
N LEU A 55 4.34 -0.60 -0.54
CA LEU A 55 5.66 -1.20 -0.35
C LEU A 55 5.95 -2.27 -1.40
N ALA A 56 4.93 -3.02 -1.80
CA ALA A 56 5.10 -4.04 -2.82
C ALA A 56 5.49 -3.43 -4.16
N HIS A 57 5.06 -2.18 -4.43
CA HIS A 57 5.44 -1.49 -5.66
C HIS A 57 6.93 -1.17 -5.74
N LEU A 58 7.61 -1.13 -4.62
CA LEU A 58 9.05 -0.92 -4.64
C LEU A 58 9.76 -2.10 -5.29
N LYS A 59 9.16 -3.28 -5.24
CA LYS A 59 9.72 -4.49 -5.80
C LYS A 59 9.05 -4.88 -7.12
N TYR A 60 7.74 -4.66 -7.21
CA TYR A 60 6.95 -4.99 -8.39
C TYR A 60 6.17 -3.77 -8.83
N PRO A 61 6.74 -2.96 -9.75
CA PRO A 61 6.06 -1.71 -10.16
C PRO A 61 4.71 -1.92 -10.83
N ASN A 62 4.53 -3.05 -11.51
CA ASN A 62 3.29 -3.35 -12.21
C ASN A 62 2.40 -4.26 -11.38
N HIS A 63 1.07 -4.12 -11.54
CA HIS A 63 0.09 -4.98 -10.88
C HIS A 63 0.00 -6.33 -11.60
N GLY A 64 1.12 -6.99 -11.75
CA GLY A 64 1.15 -8.29 -12.39
C GLY A 64 1.06 -9.43 -11.39
N LYS A 65 1.27 -10.64 -11.90
CA LYS A 65 1.18 -11.84 -11.08
C LYS A 65 2.16 -11.82 -9.90
N GLY A 66 3.39 -11.35 -10.14
CA GLY A 66 4.39 -11.28 -9.08
C GLY A 66 3.97 -10.35 -7.95
N PHE A 67 3.39 -9.20 -8.31
CA PHE A 67 2.90 -8.23 -7.33
C PHE A 67 1.82 -8.87 -6.45
N TYR A 68 0.81 -9.48 -7.05
CA TYR A 68 -0.29 -10.03 -6.27
C TYR A 68 0.12 -11.27 -5.47
N ASN A 69 1.03 -12.07 -5.98
CA ASN A 69 1.56 -13.18 -5.20
C ASN A 69 2.29 -12.69 -3.96
N TYR A 70 3.02 -11.60 -4.09
CA TYR A 70 3.76 -11.00 -2.99
C TYR A 70 2.79 -10.46 -1.94
N VAL A 71 1.76 -9.72 -2.38
CA VAL A 71 0.77 -9.17 -1.47
C VAL A 71 0.03 -10.29 -0.75
N GLU A 72 -0.39 -11.32 -1.48
CA GLU A 72 -1.14 -12.43 -0.90
C GLU A 72 -0.31 -13.21 0.12
N LYS A 73 1.00 -13.29 -0.08
CA LYS A 73 1.88 -13.96 0.85
C LYS A 73 1.82 -13.36 2.25
N TYR A 74 1.72 -12.04 2.33
CA TYR A 74 1.70 -11.33 3.60
C TYR A 74 0.31 -10.98 4.09
N MET A 75 -0.66 -10.99 3.20
CA MET A 75 -2.05 -10.68 3.54
C MET A 75 -2.98 -11.52 2.65
N PRO A 76 -3.25 -12.79 3.04
CA PRO A 76 -4.06 -13.69 2.22
C PRO A 76 -5.46 -13.15 1.92
N ASN A 77 -6.00 -12.31 2.79
CA ASN A 77 -7.34 -11.76 2.62
C ASN A 77 -7.32 -10.33 2.10
N TYR A 78 -6.27 -9.96 1.36
CA TYR A 78 -6.11 -8.59 0.85
C TYR A 78 -7.28 -8.13 -0.01
N ARG A 79 -7.97 -9.06 -0.68
CA ARG A 79 -9.09 -8.70 -1.55
C ARG A 79 -10.24 -8.07 -0.79
N ASN A 80 -10.44 -8.47 0.46
CA ASN A 80 -11.46 -7.85 1.30
C ASN A 80 -11.14 -6.40 1.60
N ALA A 81 -9.88 -6.12 1.91
CA ALA A 81 -9.44 -4.74 2.16
C ALA A 81 -9.57 -3.90 0.91
N GLU A 82 -9.15 -4.43 -0.24
CA GLU A 82 -9.24 -3.73 -1.51
C GLU A 82 -10.68 -3.36 -1.84
N LYS A 83 -11.58 -4.31 -1.65
CA LYS A 83 -13.01 -4.10 -1.92
C LYS A 83 -13.58 -3.00 -1.03
N MET A 84 -13.23 -3.00 0.24
CA MET A 84 -13.71 -2.00 1.18
C MET A 84 -13.20 -0.61 0.83
N LEU A 85 -11.94 -0.51 0.42
CA LEU A 85 -11.33 0.76 0.06
C LEU A 85 -11.88 1.30 -1.26
N ASN A 86 -12.13 0.43 -2.22
CA ASN A 86 -12.63 0.84 -3.54
C ASN A 86 -14.08 1.33 -3.49
N ALA A 87 -14.77 1.13 -2.37
CA ALA A 87 -16.09 1.72 -2.20
C ALA A 87 -16.04 3.24 -2.19
N LYS A 88 -14.90 3.82 -1.80
CA LYS A 88 -14.75 5.28 -1.75
C LYS A 88 -13.78 5.81 -2.81
N HIS A 89 -12.62 5.20 -2.94
CA HIS A 89 -11.62 5.60 -3.93
C HIS A 89 -11.24 4.39 -4.76
N HIS A 90 -10.96 4.64 -6.02
CA HIS A 90 -10.55 3.59 -6.92
C HIS A 90 -9.06 3.32 -6.76
N TYR A 91 -8.71 2.04 -6.74
CA TYR A 91 -7.31 1.67 -6.50
C TYR A 91 -6.67 1.12 -7.77
#